data_e77d622ed77ec8e1a37855d3abd51b06
#
_entry.id   e77d622ed77ec8e1a37855d3abd51b06
#
_cell.length_a   1.000
_cell.length_b   1.000
_cell.length_c   1.000
_cell.angle_alpha   90.00
_cell.angle_beta   90.00
_cell.angle_gamma   90.00
#
_symmetry.space_group_name_H-M   'P 1'
#
loop_
_entity.id
_entity.type
_entity.pdbx_description
1 polymer ?
#
loop_
_entity_poly.entity_id
_entity_poly.type
_entity_poly.pdbx_seq_one_letter_code
_entity_poly.pdbx_strand_id
1 'polypeptide(L)'
;CHVGGQVVLGDGVDLVSHVSLAGNTHVGARTRIWPFASIGHEPQDLKYRGEENSLRIGADCMIREHVTMNPGTAGDEGKTVVGDRCVFLAGSHVGHDCVLGNGVVFSNNVMLAGHCKVGDHVIIGGGAGIHQFCRIGNNAFIGGLAGVENDVIPFGMALGNRAYLGGLNLIGMKRAGISRESIHATRRAFKEIFSGEKPLKDSVKGLDAELGADPLVASICDFITKGGDRAFCTPRNGREG
;
A
#
# COMPACT_ATOMS: atom_id res chain seq x y z
N CYS A 1 10.65 5.78 -26.73
CA CYS A 1 9.53 5.96 -25.80
C CYS A 1 8.33 6.54 -26.53
N HIS A 2 7.14 6.19 -26.10
CA HIS A 2 5.89 6.83 -26.50
C HIS A 2 5.40 7.70 -25.34
N VAL A 3 5.09 8.96 -25.61
CA VAL A 3 4.57 9.90 -24.59
C VAL A 3 3.32 10.56 -25.18
N GLY A 4 2.17 10.28 -24.58
CA GLY A 4 0.88 10.81 -25.01
C GLY A 4 0.75 12.32 -24.82
N GLY A 5 -0.13 12.96 -25.58
CA GLY A 5 -0.25 14.43 -25.60
C GLY A 5 -0.75 15.08 -24.31
N GLN A 6 -1.34 14.32 -23.38
CA GLN A 6 -1.81 14.81 -22.09
C GLN A 6 -0.85 14.47 -20.93
N VAL A 7 0.29 13.84 -21.23
CA VAL A 7 1.31 13.48 -20.22
C VAL A 7 2.12 14.70 -19.85
N VAL A 8 2.32 14.90 -18.55
CA VAL A 8 3.18 15.96 -18.01
C VAL A 8 4.34 15.31 -17.25
N LEU A 9 5.56 15.65 -17.63
CA LEU A 9 6.80 15.19 -16.99
C LEU A 9 7.42 16.32 -16.18
N GLY A 10 7.75 16.06 -14.93
CA GLY A 10 8.51 16.97 -14.07
C GLY A 10 9.98 17.06 -14.46
N ASP A 11 10.70 17.99 -13.84
CA ASP A 11 12.12 18.23 -14.11
C ASP A 11 12.97 17.00 -13.82
N GLY A 12 13.85 16.66 -14.75
CA GLY A 12 14.82 15.56 -14.59
C GLY A 12 14.19 14.16 -14.61
N VAL A 13 12.95 13.99 -15.13
CA VAL A 13 12.40 12.66 -15.38
C VAL A 13 13.22 11.95 -16.45
N ASP A 14 13.63 10.71 -16.17
CA ASP A 14 14.44 9.87 -17.06
C ASP A 14 13.62 8.67 -17.58
N LEU A 15 13.35 8.65 -18.88
CA LEU A 15 12.73 7.53 -19.60
C LEU A 15 13.82 6.73 -20.32
N VAL A 16 14.27 5.62 -19.74
CA VAL A 16 15.45 4.88 -20.22
C VAL A 16 15.29 4.45 -21.69
N SER A 17 14.27 3.66 -22.00
CA SER A 17 13.90 3.29 -23.40
C SER A 17 12.58 2.53 -23.41
N HIS A 18 11.89 2.47 -24.58
CA HIS A 18 10.67 1.65 -24.81
C HIS A 18 9.59 1.81 -23.71
N VAL A 19 9.52 2.99 -23.10
CA VAL A 19 8.47 3.35 -22.12
C VAL A 19 7.24 3.82 -22.87
N SER A 20 6.04 3.45 -22.41
CA SER A 20 4.77 3.94 -22.92
C SER A 20 4.03 4.69 -21.82
N LEU A 21 3.82 5.99 -22.04
CA LEU A 21 3.02 6.87 -21.16
C LEU A 21 1.80 7.38 -21.91
N ALA A 22 0.62 7.30 -21.29
CA ALA A 22 -0.64 7.69 -21.88
C ALA A 22 -1.56 8.45 -20.92
N GLY A 23 -2.70 8.90 -21.43
CA GLY A 23 -3.74 9.57 -20.66
C GLY A 23 -3.29 10.83 -19.92
N ASN A 24 -4.15 11.30 -19.03
CA ASN A 24 -3.83 12.44 -18.15
C ASN A 24 -2.91 11.97 -16.99
N THR A 25 -1.65 11.70 -17.35
CA THR A 25 -0.62 11.20 -16.44
C THR A 25 0.40 12.28 -16.11
N HIS A 26 0.64 12.51 -14.81
CA HIS A 26 1.67 13.40 -14.34
C HIS A 26 2.75 12.60 -13.61
N VAL A 27 4.00 12.77 -13.99
CA VAL A 27 5.17 12.14 -13.38
C VAL A 27 6.01 13.20 -12.69
N GLY A 28 6.20 13.06 -11.39
CA GLY A 28 6.97 13.98 -10.55
C GLY A 28 8.46 13.98 -10.89
N ALA A 29 9.12 15.05 -10.50
CA ALA A 29 10.53 15.33 -10.82
C ALA A 29 11.49 14.19 -10.42
N ARG A 30 12.57 14.00 -11.18
CA ARG A 30 13.65 13.01 -10.97
C ARG A 30 13.20 11.56 -10.90
N THR A 31 11.95 11.27 -11.27
CA THR A 31 11.46 9.90 -11.39
C THR A 31 12.09 9.21 -12.59
N ARG A 32 12.53 7.98 -12.41
CA ARG A 32 13.16 7.18 -13.46
C ARG A 32 12.31 5.99 -13.83
N ILE A 33 12.10 5.77 -15.14
CA ILE A 33 11.22 4.74 -15.68
C ILE A 33 12.02 3.86 -16.65
N TRP A 34 12.00 2.55 -16.39
CA TRP A 34 12.74 1.55 -17.13
C TRP A 34 11.94 0.97 -18.31
N PRO A 35 12.62 0.19 -19.20
CA PRO A 35 12.01 -0.28 -20.42
C PRO A 35 10.73 -1.10 -20.23
N PHE A 36 9.82 -0.95 -21.18
CA PHE A 36 8.55 -1.66 -21.26
C PHE A 36 7.54 -1.38 -20.13
N ALA A 37 7.77 -0.35 -19.31
CA ALA A 37 6.74 0.15 -18.40
C ALA A 37 5.59 0.75 -19.21
N SER A 38 4.35 0.46 -18.79
CA SER A 38 3.10 0.90 -19.43
C SER A 38 2.25 1.65 -18.40
N ILE A 39 2.26 2.99 -18.51
CA ILE A 39 1.79 3.88 -17.44
C ILE A 39 0.69 4.79 -17.95
N GLY A 40 -0.45 4.85 -17.26
CA GLY A 40 -1.56 5.75 -17.56
C GLY A 40 -2.45 5.31 -18.73
N HIS A 41 -2.31 4.08 -19.22
CA HIS A 41 -3.24 3.49 -20.15
C HIS A 41 -4.57 3.16 -19.47
N GLU A 42 -5.60 2.91 -20.28
CA GLU A 42 -6.96 2.64 -19.81
C GLU A 42 -7.00 1.67 -18.60
N PRO A 43 -7.87 1.94 -17.60
CA PRO A 43 -8.02 1.06 -16.46
C PRO A 43 -8.44 -0.35 -16.87
N GLN A 44 -7.92 -1.35 -16.18
CA GLN A 44 -8.36 -2.74 -16.34
C GLN A 44 -9.67 -2.97 -15.55
N ASP A 45 -10.68 -2.16 -15.83
CA ASP A 45 -12.04 -2.30 -15.28
C ASP A 45 -13.05 -2.46 -16.43
N LEU A 46 -13.79 -3.56 -16.38
CA LEU A 46 -14.83 -3.86 -17.39
C LEU A 46 -15.97 -2.84 -17.41
N LYS A 47 -16.10 -2.00 -16.39
CA LYS A 47 -17.10 -0.91 -16.32
C LYS A 47 -16.62 0.39 -16.95
N TYR A 48 -15.32 0.55 -17.20
CA TYR A 48 -14.77 1.75 -17.82
C TYR A 48 -15.39 2.03 -19.19
N ARG A 49 -15.76 3.28 -19.46
CA ARG A 49 -16.44 3.71 -20.69
C ARG A 49 -15.77 4.90 -21.38
N GLY A 50 -14.52 5.22 -20.99
CA GLY A 50 -13.80 6.36 -21.56
C GLY A 50 -14.00 7.67 -20.80
N GLU A 51 -14.48 7.61 -19.57
CA GLU A 51 -14.62 8.76 -18.68
C GLU A 51 -13.28 9.43 -18.37
N GLU A 52 -13.33 10.72 -18.05
CA GLU A 52 -12.15 11.48 -17.64
C GLU A 52 -11.54 10.90 -16.36
N ASN A 53 -10.25 10.70 -16.39
CA ASN A 53 -9.51 10.16 -15.27
C ASN A 53 -8.06 10.67 -15.22
N SER A 54 -7.33 10.34 -14.18
CA SER A 54 -5.94 10.75 -14.08
C SER A 54 -5.08 9.78 -13.26
N LEU A 55 -3.77 9.85 -13.54
CA LEU A 55 -2.72 9.21 -12.76
C LEU A 55 -1.71 10.26 -12.30
N ARG A 56 -1.41 10.29 -11.02
CA ARG A 56 -0.40 11.19 -10.43
C ARG A 56 0.69 10.34 -9.79
N ILE A 57 1.93 10.53 -10.21
CA ILE A 57 3.12 9.86 -9.66
C ILE A 57 4.02 10.93 -9.07
N GLY A 58 4.44 10.74 -7.83
CA GLY A 58 5.31 11.64 -7.10
C GLY A 58 6.73 11.72 -7.66
N ALA A 59 7.56 12.50 -6.97
CA ALA A 59 8.96 12.72 -7.33
C ALA A 59 9.87 11.58 -6.81
N ASP A 60 11.06 11.48 -7.41
CA ASP A 60 12.13 10.56 -6.98
C ASP A 60 11.73 9.07 -6.97
N CYS A 61 10.74 8.69 -7.78
CA CYS A 61 10.29 7.32 -7.90
C CYS A 61 11.18 6.48 -8.84
N MET A 62 11.22 5.19 -8.58
CA MET A 62 11.89 4.19 -9.41
C MET A 62 10.84 3.22 -9.94
N ILE A 63 10.61 3.21 -11.26
CA ILE A 63 9.60 2.38 -11.92
C ILE A 63 10.31 1.44 -12.88
N ARG A 64 10.49 0.19 -12.49
CA ARG A 64 11.27 -0.82 -13.20
C ARG A 64 10.52 -1.41 -14.40
N GLU A 65 11.16 -2.35 -15.05
CA GLU A 65 10.73 -2.96 -16.30
C GLU A 65 9.35 -3.60 -16.17
N HIS A 66 8.52 -3.45 -17.20
CA HIS A 66 7.18 -4.05 -17.29
C HIS A 66 6.21 -3.67 -16.16
N VAL A 67 6.49 -2.61 -15.40
CA VAL A 67 5.53 -2.08 -14.43
C VAL A 67 4.33 -1.50 -15.15
N THR A 68 3.14 -1.74 -14.63
CA THR A 68 1.90 -1.16 -15.14
C THR A 68 1.19 -0.35 -14.06
N MET A 69 0.65 0.82 -14.42
CA MET A 69 -0.16 1.66 -13.53
C MET A 69 -1.36 2.20 -14.28
N ASN A 70 -2.55 2.00 -13.75
CA ASN A 70 -3.78 2.49 -14.33
C ASN A 70 -4.25 3.78 -13.66
N PRO A 71 -4.88 4.72 -14.40
CA PRO A 71 -5.57 5.86 -13.83
C PRO A 71 -6.86 5.44 -13.09
N GLY A 72 -7.54 6.39 -12.48
CA GLY A 72 -8.81 6.13 -11.78
C GLY A 72 -9.99 5.85 -12.71
N THR A 73 -11.14 5.61 -12.10
CA THR A 73 -12.43 5.37 -12.78
C THR A 73 -13.52 6.26 -12.19
N ALA A 74 -14.66 6.43 -12.87
CA ALA A 74 -15.81 7.19 -12.37
C ALA A 74 -16.44 6.57 -11.09
N GLY A 75 -16.07 5.34 -10.73
CA GLY A 75 -16.58 4.66 -9.54
C GLY A 75 -16.00 5.18 -8.21
N ASP A 76 -15.00 6.05 -8.27
CA ASP A 76 -14.36 6.69 -7.11
C ASP A 76 -14.03 8.16 -7.51
N GLU A 77 -12.90 8.70 -7.05
CA GLU A 77 -12.50 10.09 -7.36
C GLU A 77 -11.91 10.27 -8.77
N GLY A 78 -11.93 9.26 -9.62
CA GLY A 78 -11.40 9.30 -11.00
C GLY A 78 -9.86 9.42 -11.05
N LYS A 79 -9.17 9.12 -9.98
CA LYS A 79 -7.71 9.29 -9.90
C LYS A 79 -6.99 8.15 -9.19
N THR A 80 -5.82 7.80 -9.70
CA THR A 80 -4.81 6.99 -9.00
C THR A 80 -3.65 7.89 -8.58
N VAL A 81 -3.20 7.74 -7.34
CA VAL A 81 -2.14 8.59 -6.76
C VAL A 81 -1.03 7.72 -6.19
N VAL A 82 0.20 8.04 -6.56
CA VAL A 82 1.44 7.44 -6.02
C VAL A 82 2.26 8.56 -5.40
N GLY A 83 2.67 8.39 -4.15
CA GLY A 83 3.52 9.34 -3.43
C GLY A 83 4.95 9.39 -3.93
N ASP A 84 5.78 10.15 -3.22
CA ASP A 84 7.19 10.35 -3.54
C ASP A 84 8.07 9.17 -3.11
N ARG A 85 9.25 9.04 -3.73
CA ARG A 85 10.30 8.07 -3.36
C ARG A 85 9.83 6.61 -3.34
N CYS A 86 8.83 6.29 -4.15
CA CYS A 86 8.32 4.93 -4.29
C CYS A 86 9.20 4.10 -5.24
N VAL A 87 9.26 2.81 -4.97
CA VAL A 87 10.02 1.84 -5.77
C VAL A 87 9.10 0.72 -6.23
N PHE A 88 9.00 0.56 -7.54
CA PHE A 88 8.22 -0.51 -8.17
C PHE A 88 9.18 -1.40 -8.96
N LEU A 89 9.44 -2.60 -8.43
CA LEU A 89 10.30 -3.58 -9.11
C LEU A 89 9.55 -4.27 -10.26
N ALA A 90 10.33 -4.95 -11.10
CA ALA A 90 9.87 -5.44 -12.39
C ALA A 90 8.56 -6.25 -12.31
N GLY A 91 7.65 -5.96 -13.26
CA GLY A 91 6.37 -6.65 -13.42
C GLY A 91 5.33 -6.32 -12.35
N SER A 92 5.56 -5.36 -11.45
CA SER A 92 4.53 -4.97 -10.48
C SER A 92 3.42 -4.14 -11.12
N HIS A 93 2.23 -4.19 -10.51
CA HIS A 93 1.02 -3.53 -10.99
C HIS A 93 0.38 -2.66 -9.92
N VAL A 94 -0.03 -1.47 -10.31
CA VAL A 94 -0.91 -0.57 -9.52
C VAL A 94 -2.25 -0.45 -10.23
N GLY A 95 -3.31 -0.99 -9.61
CA GLY A 95 -4.68 -0.92 -10.11
C GLY A 95 -5.25 0.50 -10.06
N HIS A 96 -6.37 0.67 -10.73
CA HIS A 96 -7.12 1.93 -10.78
C HIS A 96 -7.59 2.39 -9.39
N ASP A 97 -7.76 3.69 -9.21
CA ASP A 97 -8.28 4.30 -7.96
C ASP A 97 -7.47 3.98 -6.69
N CYS A 98 -6.23 3.54 -6.86
CA CYS A 98 -5.33 3.32 -5.72
C CYS A 98 -4.71 4.62 -5.22
N VAL A 99 -4.52 4.71 -3.91
CA VAL A 99 -3.78 5.81 -3.26
C VAL A 99 -2.62 5.21 -2.47
N LEU A 100 -1.39 5.52 -2.89
CA LEU A 100 -0.17 5.08 -2.24
C LEU A 100 0.53 6.27 -1.61
N GLY A 101 0.98 6.10 -0.37
CA GLY A 101 1.82 7.07 0.34
C GLY A 101 3.25 7.12 -0.19
N ASN A 102 4.13 7.76 0.59
CA ASN A 102 5.53 7.95 0.24
C ASN A 102 6.40 6.75 0.62
N GLY A 103 7.48 6.54 -0.13
CA GLY A 103 8.48 5.52 0.18
C GLY A 103 7.96 4.08 0.13
N VAL A 104 6.88 3.84 -0.59
CA VAL A 104 6.32 2.50 -0.78
C VAL A 104 7.22 1.66 -1.68
N VAL A 105 7.44 0.40 -1.31
CA VAL A 105 8.26 -0.54 -2.10
C VAL A 105 7.43 -1.75 -2.51
N PHE A 106 7.28 -1.93 -3.82
CA PHE A 106 6.75 -3.15 -4.42
C PHE A 106 7.90 -3.99 -4.96
N SER A 107 8.04 -5.20 -4.44
CA SER A 107 8.95 -6.18 -5.03
C SER A 107 8.41 -6.71 -6.37
N ASN A 108 9.19 -7.56 -7.05
CA ASN A 108 8.81 -8.09 -8.36
C ASN A 108 7.44 -8.78 -8.35
N ASN A 109 6.66 -8.53 -9.40
CA ASN A 109 5.35 -9.16 -9.64
C ASN A 109 4.31 -8.95 -8.51
N VAL A 110 4.39 -7.85 -7.77
CA VAL A 110 3.31 -7.46 -6.85
C VAL A 110 2.09 -7.03 -7.65
N MET A 111 0.92 -7.49 -7.24
CA MET A 111 -0.37 -7.17 -7.87
C MET A 111 -1.25 -6.43 -6.88
N LEU A 112 -1.37 -5.12 -7.04
CA LEU A 112 -2.29 -4.28 -6.26
C LEU A 112 -3.57 -4.07 -7.07
N ALA A 113 -4.68 -4.65 -6.62
CA ALA A 113 -5.98 -4.46 -7.25
C ALA A 113 -6.54 -3.04 -7.00
N GLY A 114 -7.62 -2.69 -7.69
CA GLY A 114 -8.20 -1.34 -7.63
C GLY A 114 -8.68 -0.89 -6.25
N HIS A 115 -8.80 0.43 -6.07
CA HIS A 115 -9.33 1.08 -4.85
C HIS A 115 -8.57 0.82 -3.55
N CYS A 116 -7.32 0.34 -3.62
CA CYS A 116 -6.51 0.10 -2.43
C CYS A 116 -5.90 1.39 -1.89
N LYS A 117 -5.80 1.47 -0.55
CA LYS A 117 -5.11 2.58 0.14
C LYS A 117 -3.89 2.03 0.86
N VAL A 118 -2.71 2.44 0.43
CA VAL A 118 -1.43 1.98 0.96
C VAL A 118 -0.74 3.15 1.66
N GLY A 119 -0.43 3.01 2.92
CA GLY A 119 0.25 4.03 3.72
C GLY A 119 1.73 4.22 3.37
N ASP A 120 2.38 5.15 4.07
CA ASP A 120 3.79 5.45 3.88
C ASP A 120 4.69 4.27 4.28
N HIS A 121 5.81 4.13 3.56
CA HIS A 121 6.87 3.16 3.86
C HIS A 121 6.41 1.69 3.95
N VAL A 122 5.33 1.35 3.28
CA VAL A 122 4.87 -0.04 3.16
C VAL A 122 5.81 -0.80 2.23
N ILE A 123 6.16 -2.03 2.61
CA ILE A 123 6.94 -2.94 1.78
C ILE A 123 6.07 -4.15 1.43
N ILE A 124 5.93 -4.43 0.14
CA ILE A 124 5.17 -5.59 -0.37
C ILE A 124 6.13 -6.54 -1.05
N GLY A 125 6.21 -7.76 -0.52
CA GLY A 125 7.06 -8.83 -1.00
C GLY A 125 6.63 -9.39 -2.36
N GLY A 126 7.60 -9.95 -3.08
CA GLY A 126 7.41 -10.41 -4.47
C GLY A 126 6.28 -11.40 -4.64
N GLY A 127 5.51 -11.23 -5.71
CA GLY A 127 4.37 -12.07 -6.06
C GLY A 127 3.18 -11.97 -5.11
N ALA A 128 3.18 -11.03 -4.17
CA ALA A 128 2.01 -10.81 -3.31
C ALA A 128 0.87 -10.16 -4.10
N GLY A 129 -0.37 -10.61 -3.80
CA GLY A 129 -1.60 -10.05 -4.34
C GLY A 129 -2.40 -9.34 -3.25
N ILE A 130 -2.86 -8.12 -3.53
CA ILE A 130 -3.70 -7.35 -2.63
C ILE A 130 -5.08 -7.19 -3.24
N HIS A 131 -6.10 -7.70 -2.56
CA HIS A 131 -7.49 -7.62 -3.02
C HIS A 131 -7.98 -6.17 -3.05
N GLN A 132 -8.88 -5.87 -3.98
CA GLN A 132 -9.48 -4.54 -4.12
C GLN A 132 -10.07 -4.00 -2.80
N PHE A 133 -10.00 -2.68 -2.61
CA PHE A 133 -10.49 -1.97 -1.42
C PHE A 133 -9.74 -2.25 -0.12
N CYS A 134 -8.64 -2.99 -0.12
CA CYS A 134 -7.83 -3.18 1.08
C CYS A 134 -7.10 -1.89 1.47
N ARG A 135 -6.99 -1.67 2.78
CA ARG A 135 -6.14 -0.63 3.36
C ARG A 135 -4.92 -1.29 4.02
N ILE A 136 -3.75 -0.77 3.69
CA ILE A 136 -2.48 -1.22 4.27
C ILE A 136 -1.90 -0.03 5.06
N GLY A 137 -1.79 -0.18 6.37
CA GLY A 137 -1.31 0.89 7.25
C GLY A 137 0.18 1.18 7.08
N ASN A 138 0.61 2.38 7.51
CA ASN A 138 1.98 2.85 7.42
C ASN A 138 2.99 1.82 7.96
N ASN A 139 4.13 1.69 7.30
CA ASN A 139 5.22 0.79 7.69
C ASN A 139 4.84 -0.70 7.81
N ALA A 140 3.69 -1.11 7.29
CA ALA A 140 3.34 -2.52 7.23
C ALA A 140 4.28 -3.29 6.29
N PHE A 141 4.43 -4.57 6.55
CA PHE A 141 5.20 -5.49 5.72
C PHE A 141 4.29 -6.62 5.24
N ILE A 142 4.21 -6.80 3.93
CA ILE A 142 3.50 -7.91 3.29
C ILE A 142 4.54 -8.91 2.81
N GLY A 143 4.45 -10.13 3.28
CA GLY A 143 5.37 -11.20 2.89
C GLY A 143 5.23 -11.59 1.40
N GLY A 144 6.28 -12.16 0.85
CA GLY A 144 6.23 -12.68 -0.53
C GLY A 144 5.15 -13.74 -0.69
N LEU A 145 4.50 -13.77 -1.87
CA LEU A 145 3.39 -14.67 -2.22
C LEU A 145 2.17 -14.59 -1.28
N ALA A 146 2.06 -13.53 -0.49
CA ALA A 146 0.90 -13.33 0.37
C ALA A 146 -0.34 -12.93 -0.45
N GLY A 147 -1.49 -13.52 -0.11
CA GLY A 147 -2.81 -13.10 -0.62
C GLY A 147 -3.55 -12.29 0.43
N VAL A 148 -3.53 -10.96 0.31
CA VAL A 148 -4.14 -10.05 1.28
C VAL A 148 -5.58 -9.75 0.88
N GLU A 149 -6.54 -10.21 1.65
CA GLU A 149 -7.98 -10.02 1.42
C GLU A 149 -8.61 -9.01 2.41
N ASN A 150 -7.89 -8.65 3.46
CA ASN A 150 -8.36 -7.82 4.57
C ASN A 150 -7.39 -6.67 4.88
N ASP A 151 -7.85 -5.67 5.62
CA ASP A 151 -7.03 -4.54 6.04
C ASP A 151 -5.86 -4.96 6.93
N VAL A 152 -4.70 -4.37 6.70
CA VAL A 152 -3.48 -4.63 7.50
C VAL A 152 -3.14 -3.38 8.31
N ILE A 153 -3.06 -3.52 9.63
CA ILE A 153 -2.77 -2.42 10.55
C ILE A 153 -1.39 -1.79 10.31
N PRO A 154 -1.16 -0.53 10.71
CA PRO A 154 0.17 0.07 10.73
C PRO A 154 1.18 -0.83 11.44
N PHE A 155 2.37 -0.94 10.88
CA PHE A 155 3.44 -1.85 11.34
C PHE A 155 3.04 -3.33 11.43
N GLY A 156 1.89 -3.73 10.88
CA GLY A 156 1.50 -5.13 10.80
C GLY A 156 2.38 -5.91 9.83
N MET A 157 2.61 -7.18 10.12
CA MET A 157 3.29 -8.11 9.21
C MET A 157 2.27 -9.16 8.73
N ALA A 158 1.85 -9.07 7.47
CA ALA A 158 0.88 -9.99 6.86
C ALA A 158 1.60 -11.07 6.05
N LEU A 159 1.31 -12.33 6.32
CA LEU A 159 2.00 -13.50 5.74
C LEU A 159 0.99 -14.55 5.25
N GLY A 160 1.39 -15.31 4.24
CA GLY A 160 0.67 -16.49 3.75
C GLY A 160 -0.30 -16.20 2.60
N ASN A 161 -0.67 -17.23 1.87
CA ASN A 161 -1.53 -17.18 0.68
C ASN A 161 -3.00 -16.83 0.98
N ARG A 162 -3.44 -16.95 2.24
CA ARG A 162 -4.58 -16.29 2.86
C ARG A 162 -4.03 -15.53 4.05
N ALA A 163 -3.72 -14.26 3.83
CA ALA A 163 -2.88 -13.51 4.72
C ALA A 163 -3.47 -13.39 6.15
N TYR A 164 -2.59 -13.63 7.10
CA TYR A 164 -2.85 -13.43 8.53
C TYR A 164 -1.77 -12.50 9.11
N LEU A 165 -2.03 -11.91 10.27
CA LEU A 165 -1.00 -11.15 10.99
C LEU A 165 -0.01 -12.11 11.65
N GLY A 166 1.22 -12.16 11.13
CA GLY A 166 2.34 -12.86 11.75
C GLY A 166 2.97 -12.09 12.92
N GLY A 167 2.40 -10.93 13.27
CA GLY A 167 2.84 -10.04 14.33
C GLY A 167 3.11 -8.63 13.83
N LEU A 168 4.02 -7.92 14.51
CA LEU A 168 4.44 -6.57 14.17
C LEU A 168 5.77 -6.57 13.41
N ASN A 169 5.94 -5.64 12.49
CA ASN A 169 7.18 -5.39 11.75
C ASN A 169 8.23 -4.72 12.66
N LEU A 170 8.77 -5.48 13.61
CA LEU A 170 9.76 -4.98 14.58
C LEU A 170 11.04 -4.47 13.91
N ILE A 171 11.41 -5.05 12.76
CA ILE A 171 12.57 -4.61 11.98
C ILE A 171 12.28 -3.23 11.40
N GLY A 172 11.10 -3.04 10.81
CA GLY A 172 10.65 -1.75 10.30
C GLY A 172 10.59 -0.69 11.39
N MET A 173 10.04 -1.01 12.57
CA MET A 173 10.02 -0.09 13.71
C MET A 173 11.42 0.38 14.12
N LYS A 174 12.38 -0.54 14.24
CA LYS A 174 13.77 -0.20 14.58
C LYS A 174 14.43 0.67 13.52
N ARG A 175 14.22 0.38 12.22
CA ARG A 175 14.75 1.17 11.10
C ARG A 175 14.13 2.58 11.06
N ALA A 176 12.87 2.71 11.45
CA ALA A 176 12.18 4.00 11.58
C ALA A 176 12.60 4.79 12.83
N GLY A 177 13.52 4.26 13.64
CA GLY A 177 14.03 4.95 14.85
C GLY A 177 13.03 4.97 16.00
N ILE A 178 12.02 4.10 16.01
CA ILE A 178 11.05 4.01 17.10
C ILE A 178 11.75 3.59 18.41
N SER A 179 11.45 4.27 19.50
CA SER A 179 12.03 3.98 20.80
C SER A 179 11.69 2.58 21.31
N ARG A 180 12.52 2.03 22.20
CA ARG A 180 12.26 0.72 22.79
C ARG A 180 10.97 0.72 23.62
N GLU A 181 10.70 1.80 24.32
CA GLU A 181 9.51 2.01 25.14
C GLU A 181 8.25 1.93 24.28
N SER A 182 8.22 2.68 23.15
CA SER A 182 7.10 2.67 22.22
C SER A 182 6.91 1.31 21.55
N ILE A 183 7.99 0.61 21.19
CA ILE A 183 7.92 -0.77 20.67
C ILE A 183 7.30 -1.71 21.73
N HIS A 184 7.66 -1.57 23.01
CA HIS A 184 7.08 -2.37 24.09
C HIS A 184 5.60 -2.05 24.29
N ALA A 185 5.23 -0.76 24.31
CA ALA A 185 3.85 -0.32 24.41
C ALA A 185 3.01 -0.90 23.25
N THR A 186 3.50 -0.78 22.02
CA THR A 186 2.81 -1.31 20.83
C THR A 186 2.66 -2.84 20.89
N ARG A 187 3.65 -3.57 21.37
CA ARG A 187 3.52 -5.04 21.55
C ARG A 187 2.48 -5.44 22.60
N ARG A 188 2.38 -4.67 23.68
CA ARG A 188 1.32 -4.88 24.69
C ARG A 188 -0.05 -4.59 24.08
N ALA A 189 -0.22 -3.43 23.47
CA ALA A 189 -1.45 -3.06 22.80
C ALA A 189 -1.88 -4.08 21.72
N PHE A 190 -0.94 -4.57 20.91
CA PHE A 190 -1.22 -5.61 19.91
C PHE A 190 -1.78 -6.87 20.55
N LYS A 191 -1.22 -7.35 21.66
CA LYS A 191 -1.71 -8.53 22.38
C LYS A 191 -3.14 -8.32 22.92
N GLU A 192 -3.42 -7.15 23.48
CA GLU A 192 -4.73 -6.83 24.03
C GLU A 192 -5.79 -6.67 22.93
N ILE A 193 -5.48 -5.93 21.86
CA ILE A 193 -6.37 -5.68 20.72
C ILE A 193 -6.73 -7.00 20.01
N PHE A 194 -5.77 -7.89 19.84
CA PHE A 194 -5.93 -9.14 19.10
C PHE A 194 -6.05 -10.38 20.01
N SER A 195 -6.48 -10.22 21.26
CA SER A 195 -6.71 -11.34 22.18
C SER A 195 -7.81 -12.30 21.71
N GLY A 196 -8.71 -11.82 20.86
CA GLY A 196 -9.86 -12.61 20.37
C GLY A 196 -11.05 -12.67 21.34
N GLU A 197 -10.96 -12.02 22.49
CA GLU A 197 -12.01 -12.02 23.51
C GLU A 197 -13.19 -11.10 23.17
N LYS A 198 -12.92 -10.04 22.40
CA LYS A 198 -13.91 -9.02 22.00
C LYS A 198 -13.73 -8.64 20.52
N PRO A 199 -14.76 -8.05 19.89
CA PRO A 199 -14.60 -7.41 18.59
C PRO A 199 -13.47 -6.36 18.60
N LEU A 200 -12.69 -6.24 17.52
CA LEU A 200 -11.52 -5.37 17.47
C LEU A 200 -11.79 -3.92 17.88
N LYS A 201 -12.88 -3.34 17.40
CA LYS A 201 -13.27 -1.95 17.75
C LYS A 201 -13.56 -1.79 19.24
N ASP A 202 -14.08 -2.81 19.90
CA ASP A 202 -14.35 -2.79 21.35
C ASP A 202 -13.08 -3.04 22.16
N SER A 203 -12.17 -3.90 21.67
CA SER A 203 -10.84 -4.07 22.25
C SER A 203 -10.04 -2.75 22.25
N VAL A 204 -10.12 -2.01 21.14
CA VAL A 204 -9.47 -0.67 21.05
C VAL A 204 -10.06 0.32 22.06
N LYS A 205 -11.39 0.37 22.21
CA LYS A 205 -12.05 1.26 23.21
C LYS A 205 -11.72 0.89 24.66
N GLY A 206 -11.48 -0.37 24.92
CA GLY A 206 -11.16 -0.89 26.24
C GLY A 206 -9.67 -0.85 26.59
N LEU A 207 -8.82 -0.33 25.69
CA LEU A 207 -7.38 -0.25 25.91
C LEU A 207 -7.05 0.74 27.05
N ASP A 208 -6.06 0.40 27.87
CA ASP A 208 -5.58 1.27 28.91
C ASP A 208 -5.18 2.66 28.39
N ALA A 209 -5.58 3.72 29.11
CA ALA A 209 -5.38 5.10 28.63
C ALA A 209 -3.90 5.48 28.48
N GLU A 210 -3.04 5.00 29.39
CA GLU A 210 -1.59 5.24 29.32
C GLU A 210 -1.00 4.56 28.06
N LEU A 211 -1.44 3.34 27.79
CA LEU A 211 -1.02 2.60 26.59
C LEU A 211 -1.52 3.27 25.31
N GLY A 212 -2.77 3.74 25.33
CA GLY A 212 -3.38 4.47 24.21
C GLY A 212 -2.77 5.85 23.93
N ALA A 213 -2.07 6.44 24.90
CA ALA A 213 -1.37 7.72 24.73
C ALA A 213 -0.07 7.63 23.91
N ASP A 214 0.50 6.42 23.74
CA ASP A 214 1.66 6.25 22.85
C ASP A 214 1.25 6.55 21.39
N PRO A 215 1.98 7.43 20.66
CA PRO A 215 1.59 7.85 19.31
C PRO A 215 1.46 6.70 18.33
N LEU A 216 2.28 5.65 18.47
CA LEU A 216 2.24 4.50 17.59
C LEU A 216 1.02 3.62 17.87
N VAL A 217 0.71 3.40 19.14
CA VAL A 217 -0.51 2.71 19.57
C VAL A 217 -1.74 3.49 19.09
N ALA A 218 -1.76 4.81 19.31
CA ALA A 218 -2.83 5.68 18.83
C ALA A 218 -3.06 5.55 17.32
N SER A 219 -1.98 5.50 16.53
CA SER A 219 -2.09 5.33 15.06
C SER A 219 -2.74 4.01 14.66
N ILE A 220 -2.46 2.92 15.38
CA ILE A 220 -3.09 1.60 15.16
C ILE A 220 -4.58 1.66 15.54
N CYS A 221 -4.89 2.24 16.70
CA CYS A 221 -6.26 2.41 17.18
C CYS A 221 -7.10 3.25 16.20
N ASP A 222 -6.56 4.35 15.73
CA ASP A 222 -7.18 5.21 14.72
C ASP A 222 -7.44 4.47 13.42
N PHE A 223 -6.48 3.70 12.93
CA PHE A 223 -6.63 2.92 11.71
C PHE A 223 -7.75 1.88 11.83
N ILE A 224 -7.90 1.24 13.00
CA ILE A 224 -8.97 0.28 13.27
C ILE A 224 -10.32 0.98 13.40
N THR A 225 -10.40 2.08 14.14
CA THR A 225 -11.68 2.78 14.41
C THR A 225 -12.23 3.53 13.21
N LYS A 226 -11.34 4.17 12.42
CA LYS A 226 -11.68 4.87 11.17
C LYS A 226 -11.84 3.93 9.98
N GLY A 227 -11.73 2.61 10.19
CA GLY A 227 -11.95 1.60 9.17
C GLY A 227 -13.40 1.51 8.74
N GLY A 228 -13.62 1.19 7.46
CA GLY A 228 -14.93 0.81 6.92
C GLY A 228 -15.40 -0.56 7.42
N ASP A 229 -16.24 -1.19 6.61
CA ASP A 229 -16.84 -2.50 6.94
C ASP A 229 -15.93 -3.69 6.60
N ARG A 230 -14.75 -3.43 5.97
CA ARG A 230 -13.81 -4.50 5.64
C ARG A 230 -13.19 -5.08 6.90
N ALA A 231 -13.09 -6.41 6.94
CA ALA A 231 -12.41 -7.12 8.01
C ALA A 231 -10.91 -6.78 8.06
N PHE A 232 -10.27 -7.04 9.17
CA PHE A 232 -8.82 -6.91 9.35
C PHE A 232 -8.13 -8.27 9.24
N CYS A 233 -6.89 -8.29 8.76
CA CYS A 233 -6.02 -9.43 9.02
C CYS A 233 -5.84 -9.58 10.52
N THR A 234 -5.99 -10.81 11.01
CA THR A 234 -5.84 -11.16 12.43
C THR A 234 -4.76 -12.22 12.60
N PRO A 235 -4.16 -12.37 13.78
CA PRO A 235 -3.29 -13.50 14.08
C PRO A 235 -4.03 -14.84 13.88
N ARG A 236 -3.31 -15.88 13.50
CA ARG A 236 -3.87 -17.24 13.50
C ARG A 236 -4.13 -17.66 14.95
N ASN A 237 -5.37 -17.97 15.27
CA ASN A 237 -5.68 -18.65 16.52
C ASN A 237 -4.99 -20.02 16.48
N GLY A 238 -4.11 -20.29 17.44
CA GLY A 238 -3.18 -21.39 17.56
C GLY A 238 -3.64 -22.81 17.14
N ARG A 239 -3.89 -22.99 15.86
CA ARG A 239 -3.89 -24.30 15.19
C ARG A 239 -2.80 -24.24 14.13
N GLU A 240 -1.59 -24.58 14.57
CA GLU A 240 -0.57 -25.09 13.67
C GLU A 240 -1.10 -26.38 13.07
N GLY A 241 -1.26 -26.39 11.74
CA GLY A 241 -1.45 -27.58 10.95
C GLY A 241 -0.18 -27.87 10.19
#